data_baddcf92747f6b63f6a696d8261c01a8
#
_entry.id   baddcf92747f6b63f6a696d8261c01a8
#
_cell.length_a   1.000
_cell.length_b   1.000
_cell.length_c   1.000
_cell.angle_alpha   90.00
_cell.angle_beta   90.00
_cell.angle_gamma   90.00
#
_symmetry.space_group_name_H-M   'P 1'
#
loop_
_entity.id
_entity.type
_entity.pdbx_description
1 polymer ?
#
loop_
_entity_poly.entity_id
_entity_poly.type
_entity_poly.pdbx_seq_one_letter_code
_entity_poly.pdbx_strand_id
1 'polypeptide(L)'
;MLFRSCVLACINSSSRLLYSMGRYQFVHRSMGMVHRTHQTPYIAVAFSSIVTFVVCIAMLGTGPLNTFGYTSTFATFGFLVVYFLVAIAAPVYLKKQGELKTSNVVWGVLGALAMVGAVIGSVYPVPDYPYNILPYLFVAYMLVGAVWLLMLKKRSPQVLSKIEHDLETSDVMTHGKK
;
A
#
# COMPACT_ATOMS: atom_id res chain seq x y z
N MET A 1 27.15 5.47 4.35
CA MET A 1 26.10 6.51 4.48
C MET A 1 24.80 6.16 3.74
N LEU A 2 24.84 5.57 2.55
CA LEU A 2 23.68 5.24 1.73
C LEU A 2 22.61 4.37 2.41
N PHE A 3 22.99 3.30 3.10
CA PHE A 3 22.04 2.43 3.81
C PHE A 3 21.22 3.15 4.87
N ARG A 4 21.84 4.03 5.66
CA ARG A 4 21.15 4.82 6.68
C ARG A 4 20.08 5.73 6.06
N SER A 5 20.41 6.39 4.94
CA SER A 5 19.48 7.26 4.24
C SER A 5 18.31 6.48 3.64
N CYS A 6 18.56 5.28 3.10
CA CYS A 6 17.51 4.42 2.56
C CYS A 6 16.52 3.97 3.65
N VAL A 7 17.03 3.49 4.80
CA VAL A 7 16.19 3.08 5.94
C VAL A 7 15.33 4.24 6.44
N LEU A 8 15.92 5.42 6.62
CA LEU A 8 15.18 6.62 7.06
C LEU A 8 14.11 7.02 6.04
N ALA A 9 14.39 6.94 4.75
CA ALA A 9 13.41 7.23 3.70
C ALA A 9 12.23 6.24 3.73
N CYS A 10 12.49 4.95 3.89
CA CYS A 10 11.47 3.91 4.00
C CYS A 10 10.58 4.11 5.23
N ILE A 11 11.17 4.38 6.41
CA ILE A 11 10.42 4.65 7.63
C ILE A 11 9.58 5.93 7.48
N ASN A 12 10.11 6.96 6.86
CA ASN A 12 9.37 8.21 6.63
C ASN A 12 8.19 8.01 5.67
N SER A 13 8.38 7.26 4.58
CA SER A 13 7.30 6.92 3.65
C SER A 13 6.19 6.10 4.31
N SER A 14 6.55 5.04 5.04
CA SER A 14 5.57 4.20 5.73
C SER A 14 4.82 4.95 6.83
N SER A 15 5.52 5.82 7.57
CA SER A 15 4.88 6.63 8.62
C SER A 15 3.90 7.68 8.06
N ARG A 16 4.19 8.26 6.90
CA ARG A 16 3.25 9.17 6.20
C ARG A 16 2.00 8.44 5.74
N LEU A 17 2.15 7.22 5.23
CA LEU A 17 1.01 6.39 4.84
C LEU A 17 0.13 6.05 6.05
N LEU A 18 0.74 5.59 7.15
CA LEU A 18 0.04 5.29 8.41
C LEU A 18 -0.64 6.53 9.00
N TYR A 19 0.01 7.69 8.93
CA TYR A 19 -0.58 8.97 9.33
C TYR A 19 -1.83 9.30 8.52
N SER A 20 -1.76 9.16 7.20
CA SER A 20 -2.91 9.37 6.31
C SER A 20 -4.05 8.43 6.67
N MET A 21 -3.76 7.13 6.84
CA MET A 21 -4.76 6.14 7.26
C MET A 21 -5.35 6.45 8.64
N GLY A 22 -4.55 6.93 9.58
CA GLY A 22 -5.01 7.35 10.92
C GLY A 22 -5.87 8.59 10.87
N ARG A 23 -5.57 9.57 10.02
CA ARG A 23 -6.36 10.78 9.80
C ARG A 23 -7.75 10.46 9.25
N TYR A 24 -7.83 9.51 8.33
CA TYR A 24 -9.10 9.02 7.78
C TYR A 24 -9.77 7.94 8.64
N GLN A 25 -9.25 7.66 9.83
CA GLN A 25 -9.81 6.66 10.77
C GLN A 25 -9.89 5.22 10.22
N PHE A 26 -9.10 4.88 9.20
CA PHE A 26 -8.92 3.49 8.76
C PHE A 26 -8.18 2.65 9.80
N VAL A 27 -7.27 3.29 10.53
CA VAL A 27 -6.51 2.75 11.64
C VAL A 27 -6.82 3.60 12.88
N HIS A 28 -6.34 3.19 14.04
CA HIS A 28 -6.59 3.89 15.29
C HIS A 28 -6.23 5.39 15.18
N ARG A 29 -7.10 6.28 15.67
CA ARG A 29 -6.97 7.74 15.58
C ARG A 29 -5.62 8.28 16.08
N SER A 30 -4.98 7.58 17.01
CA SER A 30 -3.66 7.98 17.52
C SER A 30 -2.57 8.02 16.45
N MET A 31 -2.69 7.23 15.36
CA MET A 31 -1.74 7.25 14.24
C MET A 31 -1.77 8.59 13.46
N GLY A 32 -2.90 9.29 13.52
CA GLY A 32 -3.08 10.62 12.92
C GLY A 32 -2.61 11.79 13.80
N MET A 33 -1.96 11.54 14.95
CA MET A 33 -1.47 12.60 15.83
C MET A 33 -0.09 13.10 15.37
N VAL A 34 0.05 14.43 15.34
CA VAL A 34 1.29 15.12 14.95
C VAL A 34 1.92 15.76 16.16
N HIS A 35 3.23 15.70 16.27
CA HIS A 35 3.98 16.35 17.34
C HIS A 35 3.88 17.88 17.17
N ARG A 36 3.53 18.61 18.24
CA ARG A 36 3.26 20.05 18.20
C ARG A 36 4.44 20.89 17.68
N THR A 37 5.66 20.54 18.06
CA THR A 37 6.86 21.32 17.73
C THR A 37 7.50 20.90 16.41
N HIS A 38 7.54 19.58 16.13
CA HIS A 38 8.27 19.04 14.96
C HIS A 38 7.37 18.71 13.76
N GLN A 39 6.05 18.88 13.90
CA GLN A 39 5.07 18.60 12.83
C GLN A 39 5.22 17.20 12.19
N THR A 40 5.72 16.23 12.95
CA THR A 40 5.96 14.84 12.51
C THR A 40 4.97 13.88 13.15
N PRO A 41 4.50 12.84 12.45
CA PRO A 41 3.60 11.81 13.00
C PRO A 41 4.39 10.82 13.87
N TYR A 42 4.77 11.24 15.08
CA TYR A 42 5.68 10.50 15.96
C TYR A 42 5.18 9.10 16.33
N ILE A 43 3.86 8.91 16.50
CA ILE A 43 3.27 7.59 16.80
C ILE A 43 3.40 6.65 15.59
N ALA A 44 3.15 7.16 14.38
CA ALA A 44 3.29 6.35 13.17
C ALA A 44 4.76 5.98 12.90
N VAL A 45 5.69 6.89 13.17
CA VAL A 45 7.14 6.63 13.07
C VAL A 45 7.56 5.57 14.10
N ALA A 46 7.16 5.72 15.37
CA ALA A 46 7.46 4.76 16.41
C ALA A 46 6.91 3.36 16.09
N PHE A 47 5.65 3.29 15.62
CA PHE A 47 5.03 2.04 15.23
C PHE A 47 5.77 1.36 14.06
N SER A 48 6.08 2.10 12.99
CA SER A 48 6.84 1.57 11.85
C SER A 48 8.21 1.05 12.28
N SER A 49 8.91 1.79 13.16
CA SER A 49 10.23 1.39 13.67
C SER A 49 10.15 0.13 14.53
N ILE A 50 9.15 0.02 15.41
CA ILE A 50 8.93 -1.16 16.25
C ILE A 50 8.62 -2.38 15.40
N VAL A 51 7.72 -2.27 14.41
CA VAL A 51 7.38 -3.38 13.52
C VAL A 51 8.61 -3.84 12.75
N THR A 52 9.39 -2.92 12.19
CA THR A 52 10.64 -3.25 11.48
C THR A 52 11.62 -3.97 12.40
N PHE A 53 11.79 -3.48 13.63
CA PHE A 53 12.68 -4.08 14.62
C PHE A 53 12.25 -5.49 15.01
N VAL A 54 10.95 -5.71 15.24
CA VAL A 54 10.40 -7.03 15.56
C VAL A 54 10.62 -8.02 14.41
N VAL A 55 10.40 -7.60 13.17
CA VAL A 55 10.65 -8.45 11.99
C VAL A 55 12.14 -8.80 11.87
N CYS A 56 13.02 -7.82 12.09
CA CYS A 56 14.47 -8.08 12.09
C CYS A 56 14.88 -9.10 13.16
N ILE A 57 14.35 -8.98 14.38
CA ILE A 57 14.63 -9.95 15.46
C ILE A 57 14.09 -11.33 15.12
N ALA A 58 12.85 -11.42 14.65
CA ALA A 58 12.22 -12.69 14.30
C ALA A 58 12.98 -13.45 13.20
N MET A 59 13.70 -12.72 12.34
CA MET A 59 14.45 -13.29 11.22
C MET A 59 15.97 -13.36 11.44
N LEU A 60 16.47 -13.12 12.65
CA LEU A 60 17.92 -13.19 12.95
C LEU A 60 18.57 -14.54 12.58
N GLY A 61 17.80 -15.64 12.69
CA GLY A 61 18.30 -16.99 12.38
C GLY A 61 18.42 -17.31 10.88
N THR A 62 17.82 -16.51 10.00
CA THR A 62 17.78 -16.81 8.54
C THR A 62 18.92 -16.18 7.75
N GLY A 63 19.68 -15.28 8.38
CA GLY A 63 20.74 -14.50 7.74
C GLY A 63 20.22 -13.28 6.97
N PRO A 64 21.05 -12.23 6.83
CA PRO A 64 20.60 -10.93 6.33
C PRO A 64 20.13 -10.96 4.86
N LEU A 65 20.77 -11.76 4.01
CA LEU A 65 20.42 -11.85 2.59
C LEU A 65 19.07 -12.55 2.40
N ASN A 66 18.82 -13.64 3.12
CA ASN A 66 17.56 -14.37 3.08
C ASN A 66 16.41 -13.53 3.66
N THR A 67 16.64 -12.84 4.76
CA THR A 67 15.68 -11.90 5.35
C THR A 67 15.27 -10.82 4.35
N PHE A 68 16.24 -10.24 3.66
CA PHE A 68 15.96 -9.28 2.59
C PHE A 68 15.17 -9.91 1.45
N GLY A 69 15.53 -11.12 1.00
CA GLY A 69 14.83 -11.84 -0.05
C GLY A 69 13.36 -12.10 0.31
N TYR A 70 13.06 -12.59 1.49
CA TYR A 70 11.69 -12.90 1.92
C TYR A 70 10.84 -11.64 2.09
N THR A 71 11.38 -10.62 2.74
CA THR A 71 10.64 -9.36 2.96
C THR A 71 10.41 -8.60 1.66
N SER A 72 11.38 -8.58 0.74
CA SER A 72 11.21 -7.93 -0.56
C SER A 72 10.22 -8.68 -1.46
N THR A 73 10.22 -10.01 -1.45
CA THR A 73 9.23 -10.82 -2.19
C THR A 73 7.82 -10.56 -1.67
N PHE A 74 7.64 -10.54 -0.36
CA PHE A 74 6.34 -10.22 0.24
C PHE A 74 5.87 -8.80 -0.14
N ALA A 75 6.76 -7.81 -0.09
CA ALA A 75 6.45 -6.44 -0.50
C ALA A 75 6.11 -6.34 -1.99
N THR A 76 6.78 -7.12 -2.84
CA THR A 76 6.52 -7.15 -4.29
C THR A 76 5.08 -7.56 -4.60
N PHE A 77 4.53 -8.55 -3.91
CA PHE A 77 3.12 -8.92 -4.07
C PHE A 77 2.19 -7.73 -3.73
N GLY A 78 2.52 -6.93 -2.71
CA GLY A 78 1.76 -5.72 -2.38
C GLY A 78 1.79 -4.70 -3.52
N PHE A 79 2.96 -4.45 -4.12
CA PHE A 79 3.07 -3.56 -5.28
C PHE A 79 2.31 -4.08 -6.50
N LEU A 80 2.36 -5.38 -6.78
CA LEU A 80 1.63 -5.99 -7.88
C LEU A 80 0.12 -5.75 -7.76
N VAL A 81 -0.45 -5.93 -6.56
CA VAL A 81 -1.87 -5.67 -6.33
C VAL A 81 -2.21 -4.19 -6.51
N VAL A 82 -1.40 -3.28 -5.95
CA VAL A 82 -1.63 -1.84 -6.08
C VAL A 82 -1.56 -1.41 -7.55
N TYR A 83 -0.54 -1.82 -8.29
CA TYR A 83 -0.40 -1.48 -9.71
C TYR A 83 -1.52 -2.08 -10.57
N PHE A 84 -1.96 -3.29 -10.26
CA PHE A 84 -3.12 -3.89 -10.92
C PHE A 84 -4.39 -3.05 -10.70
N LEU A 85 -4.65 -2.63 -9.46
CA LEU A 85 -5.79 -1.77 -9.14
C LEU A 85 -5.68 -0.41 -9.84
N VAL A 86 -4.51 0.20 -9.87
CA VAL A 86 -4.27 1.48 -10.58
C VAL A 86 -4.47 1.30 -12.09
N ALA A 87 -3.99 0.21 -12.68
CA ALA A 87 -4.15 -0.07 -14.11
C ALA A 87 -5.62 -0.17 -14.53
N ILE A 88 -6.48 -0.67 -13.64
CA ILE A 88 -7.94 -0.72 -13.87
C ILE A 88 -8.60 0.63 -13.54
N ALA A 89 -8.21 1.26 -12.43
CA ALA A 89 -8.85 2.48 -11.95
C ALA A 89 -8.59 3.68 -12.87
N ALA A 90 -7.40 3.79 -13.46
CA ALA A 90 -7.02 4.93 -14.30
C ALA A 90 -7.91 5.09 -15.54
N PRO A 91 -8.16 4.06 -16.37
CA PRO A 91 -9.11 4.18 -17.51
C PRO A 91 -10.54 4.48 -17.08
N VAL A 92 -10.99 3.90 -15.95
CA VAL A 92 -12.35 4.15 -15.42
C VAL A 92 -12.50 5.60 -14.98
N TYR A 93 -11.48 6.15 -14.32
CA TYR A 93 -11.47 7.55 -13.90
C TYR A 93 -11.47 8.52 -15.10
N LEU A 94 -10.60 8.28 -16.10
CA LEU A 94 -10.54 9.08 -17.33
C LEU A 94 -11.86 9.03 -18.12
N LYS A 95 -12.56 7.88 -18.09
CA LYS A 95 -13.90 7.77 -18.69
C LYS A 95 -14.92 8.69 -18.01
N LYS A 96 -14.89 8.80 -16.69
CA LYS A 96 -15.78 9.70 -15.93
C LYS A 96 -15.52 11.18 -16.25
N GLN A 97 -14.28 11.55 -16.54
CA GLN A 97 -13.89 12.91 -16.92
C GLN A 97 -14.13 13.24 -18.40
N GLY A 98 -14.52 12.26 -19.23
CA GLY A 98 -14.72 12.47 -20.68
C GLY A 98 -13.41 12.59 -21.48
N GLU A 99 -12.26 12.39 -20.87
CA GLU A 99 -10.93 12.48 -21.48
C GLU A 99 -10.36 11.10 -21.90
N LEU A 100 -11.21 10.09 -22.03
CA LEU A 100 -10.79 8.73 -22.37
C LEU A 100 -10.26 8.65 -23.80
N LYS A 101 -8.95 8.45 -23.95
CA LYS A 101 -8.34 8.09 -25.22
C LYS A 101 -8.17 6.57 -25.30
N THR A 102 -8.37 5.99 -26.49
CA THR A 102 -8.16 4.56 -26.73
C THR A 102 -6.78 4.08 -26.28
N SER A 103 -5.77 4.93 -26.43
CA SER A 103 -4.40 4.67 -25.95
C SER A 103 -4.36 4.41 -24.45
N ASN A 104 -5.12 5.15 -23.64
CA ASN A 104 -5.12 4.98 -22.17
C ASN A 104 -5.72 3.64 -21.76
N VAL A 105 -6.72 3.16 -22.49
CA VAL A 105 -7.31 1.84 -22.27
C VAL A 105 -6.31 0.73 -22.61
N VAL A 106 -5.63 0.87 -23.76
CA VAL A 106 -4.61 -0.11 -24.20
C VAL A 106 -3.48 -0.23 -23.18
N TRP A 107 -2.95 0.89 -22.70
CA TRP A 107 -1.89 0.88 -21.67
C TRP A 107 -2.39 0.34 -20.33
N GLY A 108 -3.64 0.63 -19.94
CA GLY A 108 -4.26 0.06 -18.74
C GLY A 108 -4.39 -1.46 -18.81
N VAL A 109 -4.89 -1.98 -19.93
CA VAL A 109 -5.04 -3.43 -20.17
C VAL A 109 -3.67 -4.12 -20.21
N LEU A 110 -2.70 -3.56 -20.94
CA LEU A 110 -1.33 -4.09 -20.98
C LEU A 110 -0.70 -4.14 -19.58
N GLY A 111 -0.86 -3.07 -18.80
CA GLY A 111 -0.38 -3.01 -17.42
C GLY A 111 -1.03 -4.09 -16.55
N ALA A 112 -2.36 -4.24 -16.61
CA ALA A 112 -3.07 -5.27 -15.87
C ALA A 112 -2.63 -6.69 -16.26
N LEU A 113 -2.48 -6.97 -17.56
CA LEU A 113 -1.98 -8.27 -18.05
C LEU A 113 -0.55 -8.55 -17.60
N ALA A 114 0.33 -7.54 -17.63
CA ALA A 114 1.70 -7.67 -17.14
C ALA A 114 1.74 -8.02 -15.64
N MET A 115 0.88 -7.39 -14.82
CA MET A 115 0.79 -7.71 -13.39
C MET A 115 0.28 -9.12 -13.14
N VAL A 116 -0.74 -9.58 -13.88
CA VAL A 116 -1.23 -10.96 -13.80
C VAL A 116 -0.14 -11.94 -14.24
N GLY A 117 0.57 -11.65 -15.32
CA GLY A 117 1.72 -12.46 -15.78
C GLY A 117 2.83 -12.54 -14.73
N ALA A 118 3.15 -11.44 -14.06
CA ALA A 118 4.14 -11.42 -12.98
C ALA A 118 3.70 -12.26 -11.77
N VAL A 119 2.42 -12.22 -11.39
CA VAL A 119 1.87 -13.08 -10.33
C VAL A 119 1.98 -14.55 -10.70
N ILE A 120 1.57 -14.92 -11.92
CA ILE A 120 1.69 -16.30 -12.41
C ILE A 120 3.14 -16.76 -12.42
N GLY A 121 4.07 -15.94 -12.95
CA GLY A 121 5.49 -16.24 -12.97
C GLY A 121 6.15 -16.31 -11.58
N SER A 122 5.55 -15.67 -10.56
CA SER A 122 6.01 -15.78 -9.17
C SER A 122 5.54 -17.05 -8.47
N VAL A 123 4.49 -17.70 -8.99
CA VAL A 123 3.92 -18.93 -8.41
C VAL A 123 4.32 -20.18 -9.20
N TYR A 124 4.57 -20.02 -10.50
CA TYR A 124 4.94 -21.13 -11.39
C TYR A 124 6.21 -20.78 -12.20
N PRO A 125 7.26 -21.67 -12.20
CA PRO A 125 7.37 -22.92 -11.44
C PRO A 125 7.42 -22.67 -9.93
N VAL A 126 6.92 -23.67 -9.16
CA VAL A 126 6.85 -23.53 -7.69
C VAL A 126 8.26 -23.31 -7.12
N PRO A 127 8.52 -22.17 -6.48
CA PRO A 127 9.84 -21.89 -5.92
C PRO A 127 10.12 -22.79 -4.71
N ASP A 128 11.42 -22.99 -4.42
CA ASP A 128 11.88 -23.78 -3.27
C ASP A 128 11.41 -23.16 -1.94
N TYR A 129 11.31 -24.04 -0.93
CA TYR A 129 11.01 -23.59 0.44
C TYR A 129 12.09 -22.59 0.92
N PRO A 130 11.69 -21.44 1.54
CA PRO A 130 10.36 -21.04 2.00
C PRO A 130 9.58 -20.11 1.05
N TYR A 131 10.10 -19.78 -0.14
CA TYR A 131 9.45 -18.85 -1.07
C TYR A 131 8.06 -19.29 -1.54
N ASN A 132 7.82 -20.62 -1.59
CA ASN A 132 6.52 -21.21 -1.95
C ASN A 132 5.39 -20.83 -0.98
N ILE A 133 5.69 -20.46 0.28
CA ILE A 133 4.70 -20.11 1.30
C ILE A 133 4.31 -18.63 1.21
N LEU A 134 5.21 -17.76 0.70
CA LEU A 134 5.00 -16.31 0.69
C LEU A 134 3.73 -15.85 -0.05
N PRO A 135 3.36 -16.41 -1.22
CA PRO A 135 2.11 -16.04 -1.89
C PRO A 135 0.87 -16.34 -1.03
N TYR A 136 0.85 -17.52 -0.36
CA TYR A 136 -0.27 -17.88 0.51
C TYR A 136 -0.36 -17.01 1.75
N LEU A 137 0.78 -16.68 2.35
CA LEU A 137 0.86 -15.75 3.47
C LEU A 137 0.35 -14.36 3.06
N PHE A 138 0.71 -13.92 1.86
CA PHE A 138 0.25 -12.64 1.32
C PHE A 138 -1.27 -12.65 1.08
N VAL A 139 -1.83 -13.72 0.51
CA VAL A 139 -3.29 -13.86 0.32
C VAL A 139 -4.02 -13.85 1.66
N ALA A 140 -3.51 -14.56 2.68
CA ALA A 140 -4.07 -14.52 4.02
C ALA A 140 -4.06 -13.09 4.60
N TYR A 141 -2.95 -12.36 4.46
CA TYR A 141 -2.85 -10.95 4.85
C TYR A 141 -3.88 -10.07 4.13
N MET A 142 -4.05 -10.25 2.81
CA MET A 142 -5.04 -9.53 2.02
C MET A 142 -6.48 -9.83 2.46
N LEU A 143 -6.79 -11.09 2.79
CA LEU A 143 -8.11 -11.47 3.31
C LEU A 143 -8.40 -10.80 4.66
N VAL A 144 -7.43 -10.80 5.57
CA VAL A 144 -7.55 -10.09 6.86
C VAL A 144 -7.79 -8.59 6.63
N GLY A 145 -7.06 -7.96 5.72
CA GLY A 145 -7.25 -6.56 5.34
C GLY A 145 -8.64 -6.29 4.74
N ALA A 146 -9.11 -7.18 3.86
CA ALA A 146 -10.45 -7.07 3.26
C ALA A 146 -11.55 -7.21 4.31
N VAL A 147 -11.45 -8.19 5.21
CA VAL A 147 -12.40 -8.35 6.32
C VAL A 147 -12.42 -7.12 7.23
N TRP A 148 -11.24 -6.58 7.54
CA TRP A 148 -11.11 -5.34 8.30
C TRP A 148 -11.83 -4.16 7.62
N LEU A 149 -11.63 -3.97 6.32
CA LEU A 149 -12.30 -2.93 5.54
C LEU A 149 -13.82 -3.12 5.52
N LEU A 150 -14.30 -4.34 5.36
CA LEU A 150 -15.73 -4.64 5.40
C LEU A 150 -16.35 -4.37 6.78
N MET A 151 -15.63 -4.69 7.86
CA MET A 151 -16.05 -4.37 9.22
C MET A 151 -16.09 -2.85 9.44
N LEU A 152 -15.10 -2.12 8.93
CA LEU A 152 -15.03 -0.67 9.03
C LEU A 152 -16.20 -0.01 8.28
N LYS A 153 -16.50 -0.50 7.07
CA LYS A 153 -17.65 -0.04 6.27
C LYS A 153 -18.98 -0.23 7.01
N LYS A 154 -19.15 -1.34 7.74
CA LYS A 154 -20.36 -1.59 8.52
C LYS A 154 -20.44 -0.73 9.80
N ARG A 155 -19.31 -0.49 10.46
CA ARG A 155 -19.27 0.26 11.74
C ARG A 155 -19.28 1.77 11.58
N SER A 156 -18.70 2.29 10.51
CA SER A 156 -18.50 3.73 10.31
C SER A 156 -18.67 4.14 8.85
N PRO A 157 -19.90 4.12 8.30
CA PRO A 157 -20.15 4.51 6.90
C PRO A 157 -19.75 5.97 6.63
N GLN A 158 -19.75 6.83 7.66
CA GLN A 158 -19.34 8.24 7.57
C GLN A 158 -17.86 8.44 7.20
N VAL A 159 -17.00 7.45 7.48
CA VAL A 159 -15.57 7.52 7.15
C VAL A 159 -15.36 7.46 5.63
N LEU A 160 -16.08 6.57 4.95
CA LEU A 160 -15.98 6.47 3.48
C LEU A 160 -16.56 7.71 2.80
N SER A 161 -17.73 8.21 3.24
CA SER A 161 -18.34 9.40 2.65
C SER A 161 -17.46 10.66 2.84
N LYS A 162 -16.75 10.76 3.95
CA LYS A 162 -15.83 11.87 4.21
C LYS A 162 -14.61 11.83 3.27
N ILE A 163 -14.08 10.65 2.97
CA ILE A 163 -12.98 10.47 2.02
C ILE A 163 -13.45 10.82 0.61
N GLU A 164 -14.62 10.33 0.22
CA GLU A 164 -15.22 10.61 -1.09
C GLU A 164 -15.42 12.12 -1.27
N HIS A 165 -15.95 12.81 -0.27
CA HIS A 165 -16.12 14.26 -0.28
C HIS A 165 -14.78 15.03 -0.32
N ASP A 166 -13.76 14.61 0.44
CA ASP A 166 -12.44 15.23 0.41
C ASP A 166 -11.75 15.06 -0.96
N LEU A 167 -11.93 13.92 -1.61
CA LEU A 167 -11.41 13.66 -2.96
C LEU A 167 -12.15 14.49 -4.01
N GLU A 168 -13.47 14.57 -3.97
CA GLU A 168 -14.26 15.40 -4.88
C GLU A 168 -13.93 16.89 -4.72
N THR A 169 -13.74 17.37 -3.50
CA THR A 169 -13.39 18.77 -3.23
C THR A 169 -11.98 19.10 -3.76
N SER A 170 -11.04 18.17 -3.68
CA SER A 170 -9.69 18.34 -4.24
C SER A 170 -9.70 18.38 -5.77
N ASP A 171 -10.56 17.62 -6.43
CA ASP A 171 -10.74 17.63 -7.88
C ASP A 171 -11.33 18.98 -8.37
N VAL A 172 -12.33 19.51 -7.66
CA VAL A 172 -12.94 20.81 -8.00
C VAL A 172 -11.92 21.95 -7.87
N MET A 173 -11.02 21.90 -6.86
CA MET A 173 -9.98 22.93 -6.71
C MET A 173 -8.88 22.84 -7.77
N THR A 174 -8.59 21.66 -8.32
CA THR A 174 -7.59 21.49 -9.37
C THR A 174 -8.13 21.82 -10.77
N HIS A 175 -9.39 21.55 -11.04
CA HIS A 175 -10.02 21.80 -12.35
C HIS A 175 -10.76 23.15 -12.42
N GLY A 176 -11.12 23.77 -11.31
CA GLY A 176 -11.76 25.10 -11.27
C GLY A 176 -10.83 26.28 -11.56
N LYS A 177 -9.56 26.04 -11.88
CA LYS A 177 -8.56 27.07 -12.25
C LYS A 177 -8.21 27.10 -13.75
N LYS A 178 -9.05 26.53 -14.60
CA LYS A 178 -8.94 26.71 -16.07
C LYS A 178 -9.97 27.70 -16.58
#